data_c00b0f3ca12a55045a72ea795bd51fac
#
_entry.id   c00b0f3ca12a55045a72ea795bd51fac
#
_cell.length_a   1.000
_cell.length_b   1.000
_cell.length_c   1.000
_cell.angle_alpha   90.00
_cell.angle_beta   90.00
_cell.angle_gamma   90.00
#
_symmetry.space_group_name_H-M   'P 1'
#
loop_
_entity.id
_entity.type
_entity.pdbx_description
1 polymer ?
#
loop_
_entity_poly.entity_id
_entity_poly.type
_entity_poly.pdbx_seq_one_letter_code
_entity_poly.pdbx_strand_id
1 'polypeptide(L)'
;SDVPADIARIDGFIDMSDDEIEAYHSSMGFAMSIADLCWVRDYFKNDENRNPSLTELKVIDTYWSDHCRHTTFATQLDEIKIDSGKYTDAINKALEQYFDIRKEVYGDRDKIVCLMDMACIGTKVLKKRGLVNNLDESEEINACSIEVPVVIDGKTEQWLVQFKNETHNHPTEIEPFGGAATCLGGAIRDPLSGRAYVYQAMRVTGSGDPTTPFEKTLDAKLPQSKITTGAAAGYSSYGNQIGLATGQVTELYDEGYVAKRMEIGAVIGASPKAVSYTHLRA
;
A
#
# COMPACT_ATOMS: atom_id res chain seq x y z
N SER A 1 -7.06 27.92 -30.53
CA SER A 1 -7.14 26.98 -29.39
C SER A 1 -8.50 27.20 -28.75
N ASP A 2 -9.28 26.14 -28.70
CA ASP A 2 -10.59 26.18 -28.06
C ASP A 2 -10.40 26.45 -26.57
N VAL A 3 -11.22 27.37 -26.03
CA VAL A 3 -11.25 27.61 -24.58
C VAL A 3 -11.88 26.39 -23.93
N PRO A 4 -11.26 25.79 -22.90
CA PRO A 4 -11.86 24.67 -22.19
C PRO A 4 -13.23 25.05 -21.65
N ALA A 5 -14.19 24.13 -21.69
CA ALA A 5 -15.50 24.34 -21.09
C ALA A 5 -15.37 24.49 -19.56
N ASP A 6 -16.24 25.30 -18.97
CA ASP A 6 -16.33 25.41 -17.52
C ASP A 6 -16.66 24.05 -16.87
N ILE A 7 -16.22 23.88 -15.62
CA ILE A 7 -16.48 22.66 -14.85
C ILE A 7 -17.99 22.55 -14.60
N ALA A 8 -18.59 21.43 -15.02
CA ALA A 8 -20.01 21.16 -14.83
C ALA A 8 -20.38 21.12 -13.34
N ARG A 9 -21.44 21.80 -12.95
CA ARG A 9 -22.11 21.66 -11.66
C ARG A 9 -23.22 20.63 -11.77
N ILE A 10 -23.49 19.95 -10.67
CA ILE A 10 -24.55 18.93 -10.61
C ILE A 10 -25.82 19.60 -10.10
N ASP A 11 -26.57 20.18 -11.01
CA ASP A 11 -27.79 20.90 -10.66
C ASP A 11 -28.81 20.01 -9.95
N GLY A 12 -29.36 20.52 -8.85
CA GLY A 12 -30.34 19.81 -8.02
C GLY A 12 -29.75 18.72 -7.11
N PHE A 13 -28.41 18.52 -7.08
CA PHE A 13 -27.79 17.48 -6.26
C PHE A 13 -28.18 17.55 -4.77
N ILE A 14 -28.21 18.76 -4.20
CA ILE A 14 -28.54 18.98 -2.78
C ILE A 14 -30.01 18.68 -2.44
N ASP A 15 -30.88 18.56 -3.42
CA ASP A 15 -32.31 18.29 -3.25
C ASP A 15 -32.70 16.86 -3.66
N MET A 16 -31.73 16.04 -4.09
CA MET A 16 -31.97 14.63 -4.42
C MET A 16 -32.46 13.87 -3.20
N SER A 17 -33.47 13.05 -3.41
CA SER A 17 -33.89 12.02 -2.46
C SER A 17 -32.83 10.92 -2.34
N ASP A 18 -32.95 10.04 -1.34
CA ASP A 18 -32.01 8.92 -1.16
C ASP A 18 -32.05 7.96 -2.36
N ASP A 19 -33.22 7.70 -2.93
CA ASP A 19 -33.38 6.88 -4.13
C ASP A 19 -32.71 7.50 -5.37
N GLU A 20 -32.78 8.83 -5.53
CA GLU A 20 -32.10 9.55 -6.60
C GLU A 20 -30.57 9.56 -6.39
N ILE A 21 -30.11 9.66 -5.16
CA ILE A 21 -28.68 9.52 -4.80
C ILE A 21 -28.19 8.11 -5.14
N GLU A 22 -28.94 7.05 -4.84
CA GLU A 22 -28.59 5.68 -5.20
C GLU A 22 -28.49 5.49 -6.71
N ALA A 23 -29.46 6.02 -7.46
CA ALA A 23 -29.45 5.99 -8.92
C ALA A 23 -28.24 6.77 -9.49
N TYR A 24 -27.97 7.95 -8.95
CA TYR A 24 -26.83 8.78 -9.34
C TYR A 24 -25.50 8.10 -9.02
N HIS A 25 -25.34 7.54 -7.82
CA HIS A 25 -24.19 6.75 -7.42
C HIS A 25 -23.87 5.62 -8.42
N SER A 26 -24.91 4.84 -8.75
CA SER A 26 -24.79 3.72 -9.69
C SER A 26 -24.41 4.19 -11.10
N SER A 27 -24.92 5.35 -11.55
CA SER A 27 -24.60 5.90 -12.86
C SER A 27 -23.16 6.42 -12.98
N MET A 28 -22.61 6.90 -11.86
CA MET A 28 -21.26 7.49 -11.82
C MET A 28 -20.17 6.49 -11.49
N GLY A 29 -20.52 5.33 -10.93
CA GLY A 29 -19.56 4.31 -10.52
C GLY A 29 -18.63 4.77 -9.41
N PHE A 30 -19.15 5.53 -8.44
CA PHE A 30 -18.36 6.00 -7.30
C PHE A 30 -17.84 4.86 -6.43
N ALA A 31 -16.65 5.04 -5.86
CA ALA A 31 -16.04 4.13 -4.89
C ALA A 31 -16.62 4.29 -3.48
N MET A 32 -17.04 5.51 -3.11
CA MET A 32 -17.73 5.76 -1.85
C MET A 32 -19.06 5.00 -1.78
N SER A 33 -19.54 4.69 -0.58
CA SER A 33 -20.85 4.06 -0.41
C SER A 33 -22.00 5.04 -0.68
N ILE A 34 -23.21 4.50 -0.89
CA ILE A 34 -24.42 5.32 -1.03
C ILE A 34 -24.62 6.18 0.23
N ALA A 35 -24.37 5.62 1.41
CA ALA A 35 -24.46 6.36 2.68
C ALA A 35 -23.48 7.53 2.75
N ASP A 36 -22.25 7.35 2.25
CA ASP A 36 -21.25 8.42 2.16
C ASP A 36 -21.72 9.52 1.20
N LEU A 37 -22.27 9.15 0.04
CA LEU A 37 -22.79 10.11 -0.92
C LEU A 37 -23.99 10.88 -0.38
N CYS A 38 -24.88 10.25 0.39
CA CYS A 38 -25.95 10.92 1.12
C CYS A 38 -25.37 11.95 2.12
N TRP A 39 -24.34 11.57 2.86
CA TRP A 39 -23.65 12.48 3.77
C TRP A 39 -23.03 13.67 3.02
N VAL A 40 -22.40 13.44 1.87
CA VAL A 40 -21.85 14.50 1.00
C VAL A 40 -22.95 15.44 0.52
N ARG A 41 -24.11 14.91 0.08
CA ARG A 41 -25.29 15.72 -0.28
C ARG A 41 -25.69 16.63 0.88
N ASP A 42 -25.81 16.06 2.07
CA ASP A 42 -26.26 16.79 3.25
C ASP A 42 -25.25 17.87 3.68
N TYR A 43 -23.94 17.60 3.55
CA TYR A 43 -22.90 18.59 3.75
C TYR A 43 -23.02 19.78 2.76
N PHE A 44 -23.14 19.49 1.47
CA PHE A 44 -23.32 20.56 0.47
C PHE A 44 -24.63 21.34 0.67
N LYS A 45 -25.67 20.67 1.16
CA LYS A 45 -26.96 21.32 1.46
C LYS A 45 -26.90 22.22 2.69
N ASN A 46 -26.32 21.72 3.79
CA ASN A 46 -26.44 22.37 5.11
C ASN A 46 -25.28 23.33 5.42
N ASP A 47 -24.08 23.01 4.97
CA ASP A 47 -22.87 23.77 5.27
C ASP A 47 -22.46 24.66 4.09
N GLU A 48 -22.36 24.10 2.89
CA GLU A 48 -21.94 24.84 1.69
C GLU A 48 -23.09 25.66 1.05
N ASN A 49 -24.33 25.25 1.23
CA ASN A 49 -25.54 25.88 0.66
C ASN A 49 -25.46 26.06 -0.88
N ARG A 50 -24.88 25.09 -1.58
CA ARG A 50 -24.72 25.09 -3.03
C ARG A 50 -24.59 23.67 -3.59
N ASN A 51 -24.89 23.53 -4.88
CA ASN A 51 -24.59 22.29 -5.59
C ASN A 51 -23.08 22.12 -5.80
N PRO A 52 -22.55 20.87 -5.65
CA PRO A 52 -21.16 20.58 -5.99
C PRO A 52 -20.91 20.62 -7.50
N SER A 53 -19.66 20.83 -7.87
CA SER A 53 -19.19 20.52 -9.21
C SER A 53 -18.91 19.01 -9.35
N LEU A 54 -18.91 18.53 -10.58
CA LEU A 54 -18.51 17.14 -10.87
C LEU A 54 -17.09 16.85 -10.38
N THR A 55 -16.18 17.83 -10.48
CA THR A 55 -14.81 17.69 -10.01
C THR A 55 -14.75 17.53 -8.50
N GLU A 56 -15.52 18.31 -7.74
CA GLU A 56 -15.57 18.18 -6.28
C GLU A 56 -16.03 16.79 -5.87
N LEU A 57 -17.10 16.26 -6.47
CA LEU A 57 -17.58 14.91 -6.17
C LEU A 57 -16.53 13.84 -6.49
N LYS A 58 -15.85 13.95 -7.64
CA LYS A 58 -14.79 12.98 -8.02
C LYS A 58 -13.57 13.06 -7.11
N VAL A 59 -13.19 14.25 -6.65
CA VAL A 59 -12.09 14.42 -5.69
C VAL A 59 -12.47 13.81 -4.34
N ILE A 60 -13.68 14.08 -3.85
CA ILE A 60 -14.19 13.49 -2.60
C ILE A 60 -14.22 11.97 -2.71
N ASP A 61 -14.77 11.42 -3.80
CA ASP A 61 -14.80 9.97 -4.07
C ASP A 61 -13.39 9.34 -4.05
N THR A 62 -12.40 10.05 -4.62
CA THR A 62 -11.01 9.60 -4.58
C THR A 62 -10.47 9.51 -3.15
N TYR A 63 -10.81 10.46 -2.29
CA TYR A 63 -10.45 10.42 -0.86
C TYR A 63 -11.17 9.31 -0.10
N TRP A 64 -12.41 9.01 -0.46
CA TRP A 64 -13.19 7.93 0.14
C TRP A 64 -12.82 6.55 -0.38
N SER A 65 -12.09 6.47 -1.49
CA SER A 65 -11.63 5.18 -2.01
C SER A 65 -10.75 4.47 -0.99
N ASP A 66 -10.96 3.16 -0.83
CA ASP A 66 -10.16 2.32 0.07
C ASP A 66 -8.78 2.02 -0.54
N HIS A 67 -7.97 3.10 -0.69
CA HIS A 67 -6.61 3.00 -1.23
C HIS A 67 -5.78 2.02 -0.40
N CYS A 68 -5.19 1.03 -1.06
CA CYS A 68 -4.41 -0.05 -0.42
C CYS A 68 -5.21 -0.85 0.62
N ARG A 69 -6.53 -0.77 0.60
CA ARG A 69 -7.45 -1.44 1.53
C ARG A 69 -7.23 -1.06 3.00
N HIS A 70 -6.80 0.16 3.27
CA HIS A 70 -6.57 0.63 4.64
C HIS A 70 -7.83 0.53 5.50
N THR A 71 -8.99 0.93 4.97
CA THR A 71 -10.27 0.82 5.66
C THR A 71 -10.64 -0.65 5.91
N THR A 72 -10.51 -1.51 4.89
CA THR A 72 -10.76 -2.96 5.00
C THR A 72 -9.89 -3.60 6.08
N PHE A 73 -8.58 -3.30 6.11
CA PHE A 73 -7.67 -3.85 7.12
C PHE A 73 -7.92 -3.30 8.52
N ALA A 74 -8.49 -2.12 8.65
CA ALA A 74 -8.84 -1.49 9.92
C ALA A 74 -10.28 -1.81 10.40
N THR A 75 -11.08 -2.52 9.59
CA THR A 75 -12.45 -2.93 9.96
C THR A 75 -12.44 -3.78 11.23
N GLN A 76 -13.28 -3.45 12.19
CA GLN A 76 -13.46 -4.23 13.41
C GLN A 76 -14.04 -5.62 13.08
N LEU A 77 -13.42 -6.64 13.66
CA LEU A 77 -13.88 -8.02 13.57
C LEU A 77 -14.62 -8.38 14.85
N ASP A 78 -15.93 -8.54 14.77
CA ASP A 78 -16.78 -8.91 15.90
C ASP A 78 -16.80 -10.41 16.14
N GLU A 79 -16.66 -11.21 15.08
CA GLU A 79 -16.66 -12.66 15.13
C GLU A 79 -15.60 -13.24 14.20
N ILE A 80 -14.83 -14.20 14.70
CA ILE A 80 -13.84 -14.96 13.91
C ILE A 80 -14.21 -16.43 13.92
N LYS A 81 -14.51 -16.98 12.75
CA LYS A 81 -14.79 -18.41 12.55
C LYS A 81 -13.65 -19.05 11.79
N ILE A 82 -13.19 -20.20 12.28
CA ILE A 82 -12.16 -21.00 11.63
C ILE A 82 -12.83 -22.28 11.14
N ASP A 83 -12.84 -22.50 9.84
CA ASP A 83 -13.38 -23.70 9.24
C ASP A 83 -12.52 -24.92 9.57
N SER A 84 -13.19 -26.09 9.64
CA SER A 84 -12.50 -27.36 9.87
C SER A 84 -11.71 -27.77 8.62
N GLY A 85 -10.44 -28.17 8.81
CA GLY A 85 -9.57 -28.57 7.73
C GLY A 85 -8.20 -29.03 8.24
N LYS A 86 -7.29 -29.30 7.34
CA LYS A 86 -5.93 -29.80 7.64
C LYS A 86 -5.15 -28.90 8.61
N TYR A 87 -5.39 -27.62 8.61
CA TYR A 87 -4.61 -26.63 9.38
C TYR A 87 -5.39 -25.99 10.53
N THR A 88 -6.60 -26.45 10.85
CA THR A 88 -7.47 -25.88 11.87
C THR A 88 -6.76 -25.71 13.22
N ASP A 89 -6.06 -26.74 13.70
CA ASP A 89 -5.40 -26.70 15.01
C ASP A 89 -4.27 -25.65 15.03
N ALA A 90 -3.49 -25.56 13.95
CA ALA A 90 -2.41 -24.56 13.85
C ALA A 90 -2.96 -23.12 13.83
N ILE A 91 -4.07 -22.90 13.11
CA ILE A 91 -4.72 -21.59 13.02
C ILE A 91 -5.37 -21.23 14.35
N ASN A 92 -6.08 -22.15 15.02
CA ASN A 92 -6.64 -21.92 16.35
C ASN A 92 -5.55 -21.53 17.36
N LYS A 93 -4.44 -22.27 17.37
CA LYS A 93 -3.31 -21.95 18.24
C LYS A 93 -2.73 -20.56 17.96
N ALA A 94 -2.60 -20.18 16.69
CA ALA A 94 -2.14 -18.85 16.31
C ALA A 94 -3.10 -17.76 16.77
N LEU A 95 -4.42 -17.99 16.68
CA LEU A 95 -5.42 -17.06 17.15
C LEU A 95 -5.40 -16.90 18.69
N GLU A 96 -5.25 -18.00 19.42
CA GLU A 96 -5.08 -17.97 20.89
C GLU A 96 -3.83 -17.14 21.25
N GLN A 97 -2.70 -17.40 20.61
CA GLN A 97 -1.47 -16.64 20.82
C GLN A 97 -1.63 -15.15 20.51
N TYR A 98 -2.39 -14.81 19.47
CA TYR A 98 -2.69 -13.41 19.14
C TYR A 98 -3.42 -12.72 20.29
N PHE A 99 -4.47 -13.32 20.85
CA PHE A 99 -5.20 -12.74 21.97
C PHE A 99 -4.38 -12.65 23.25
N ASP A 100 -3.51 -13.62 23.53
CA ASP A 100 -2.58 -13.55 24.67
C ASP A 100 -1.58 -12.40 24.51
N ILE A 101 -1.02 -12.25 23.32
CA ILE A 101 -0.11 -11.14 23.00
C ILE A 101 -0.84 -9.78 23.08
N ARG A 102 -2.10 -9.70 22.66
CA ARG A 102 -2.91 -8.47 22.81
C ARG A 102 -3.02 -8.08 24.29
N LYS A 103 -3.32 -9.03 25.16
CA LYS A 103 -3.34 -8.81 26.63
C LYS A 103 -2.01 -8.26 27.12
N GLU A 104 -0.90 -8.88 26.72
CA GLU A 104 0.44 -8.41 27.08
C GLU A 104 0.68 -6.98 26.58
N VAL A 105 0.36 -6.67 25.31
CA VAL A 105 0.67 -5.38 24.68
C VAL A 105 -0.23 -4.27 25.15
N TYR A 106 -1.54 -4.50 25.22
CA TYR A 106 -2.54 -3.46 25.47
C TYR A 106 -3.03 -3.40 26.91
N GLY A 107 -2.94 -4.50 27.68
CA GLY A 107 -3.57 -4.57 29.01
C GLY A 107 -5.07 -4.36 28.89
N ASP A 108 -5.62 -3.47 29.72
CA ASP A 108 -7.05 -3.15 29.77
C ASP A 108 -7.50 -2.08 28.75
N ARG A 109 -6.61 -1.66 27.85
CA ARG A 109 -6.98 -0.67 26.82
C ARG A 109 -7.92 -1.29 25.81
N ASP A 110 -9.04 -0.62 25.56
CA ASP A 110 -9.97 -0.99 24.50
C ASP A 110 -9.34 -0.71 23.12
N LYS A 111 -8.97 -1.78 22.43
CA LYS A 111 -8.43 -1.77 21.07
C LYS A 111 -9.22 -2.71 20.19
N ILE A 112 -9.69 -2.23 19.06
CA ILE A 112 -10.42 -3.04 18.09
C ILE A 112 -9.57 -4.24 17.63
N VAL A 113 -10.21 -5.36 17.40
CA VAL A 113 -9.63 -6.51 16.70
C VAL A 113 -9.80 -6.28 15.21
N CYS A 114 -8.71 -6.25 14.45
CA CYS A 114 -8.75 -6.05 13.01
C CYS A 114 -7.51 -6.69 12.35
N LEU A 115 -7.54 -6.85 11.03
CA LEU A 115 -6.43 -7.46 10.29
C LEU A 115 -5.12 -6.67 10.44
N MET A 116 -5.19 -5.34 10.49
CA MET A 116 -4.02 -4.49 10.69
C MET A 116 -3.39 -4.71 12.08
N ASP A 117 -4.22 -4.90 13.12
CA ASP A 117 -3.71 -5.22 14.44
C ASP A 117 -3.01 -6.58 14.47
N MET A 118 -3.60 -7.60 13.83
CA MET A 118 -2.98 -8.92 13.70
C MET A 118 -1.63 -8.83 12.98
N ALA A 119 -1.52 -8.04 11.93
CA ALA A 119 -0.27 -7.85 11.19
C ALA A 119 0.83 -7.15 12.02
N CYS A 120 0.44 -6.18 12.87
CA CYS A 120 1.38 -5.33 13.61
C CYS A 120 1.72 -5.83 15.02
N ILE A 121 0.93 -6.74 15.60
CA ILE A 121 1.03 -7.10 17.01
C ILE A 121 2.39 -7.74 17.36
N GLY A 122 2.98 -8.49 16.42
CA GLY A 122 4.30 -9.11 16.59
C GLY A 122 5.39 -8.07 16.84
N THR A 123 5.44 -7.00 16.07
CA THR A 123 6.41 -5.91 16.30
C THR A 123 6.14 -5.20 17.61
N LYS A 124 4.88 -4.96 17.96
CA LYS A 124 4.52 -4.29 19.22
C LYS A 124 4.95 -5.08 20.45
N VAL A 125 4.81 -6.41 20.44
CA VAL A 125 5.24 -7.24 21.56
C VAL A 125 6.77 -7.33 21.64
N LEU A 126 7.47 -7.42 20.51
CA LEU A 126 8.92 -7.39 20.49
C LEU A 126 9.49 -6.08 21.05
N LYS A 127 8.90 -4.95 20.70
CA LYS A 127 9.22 -3.64 21.31
C LYS A 127 9.01 -3.66 22.81
N LYS A 128 7.84 -4.11 23.26
CA LYS A 128 7.52 -4.16 24.71
C LYS A 128 8.49 -5.05 25.48
N ARG A 129 8.98 -6.12 24.88
CA ARG A 129 9.97 -7.04 25.47
C ARG A 129 11.42 -6.54 25.33
N GLY A 130 11.65 -5.39 24.68
CA GLY A 130 12.99 -4.84 24.49
C GLY A 130 13.87 -5.65 23.52
N LEU A 131 13.25 -6.39 22.58
CA LEU A 131 13.97 -7.25 21.64
C LEU A 131 14.31 -6.55 20.30
N VAL A 132 13.87 -5.32 20.12
CA VAL A 132 14.13 -4.49 18.91
C VAL A 132 14.63 -3.09 19.29
N ASN A 133 15.57 -3.04 20.24
CA ASN A 133 16.10 -1.79 20.79
C ASN A 133 16.92 -0.96 19.77
N ASN A 134 17.34 -1.59 18.69
CA ASN A 134 18.04 -0.94 17.58
C ASN A 134 17.11 -0.39 16.50
N LEU A 135 15.80 -0.47 16.69
CA LEU A 135 14.84 0.17 15.78
C LEU A 135 14.93 1.69 15.95
N ASP A 136 15.25 2.39 14.87
CA ASP A 136 15.24 3.83 14.83
C ASP A 136 13.80 4.34 14.75
N GLU A 137 13.42 5.21 15.67
CA GLU A 137 12.10 5.84 15.71
C GLU A 137 12.26 7.36 15.58
N SER A 138 11.93 7.88 14.42
CA SER A 138 11.92 9.31 14.14
C SER A 138 10.50 9.78 13.80
N GLU A 139 10.31 11.10 13.74
CA GLU A 139 9.03 11.69 13.31
C GLU A 139 8.75 11.45 11.82
N GLU A 140 9.78 11.21 11.02
CA GLU A 140 9.69 10.87 9.60
C GLU A 140 9.98 9.38 9.39
N ILE A 141 8.93 8.54 9.38
CA ILE A 141 9.06 7.10 9.17
C ILE A 141 8.61 6.74 7.75
N ASN A 142 9.53 6.85 6.79
CA ASN A 142 9.28 6.46 5.39
C ASN A 142 9.78 5.05 5.06
N ALA A 143 10.71 4.53 5.86
CA ALA A 143 11.27 3.18 5.73
C ALA A 143 11.51 2.57 7.12
N CYS A 144 11.61 1.25 7.21
CA CYS A 144 12.04 0.60 8.44
C CYS A 144 13.55 0.82 8.60
N SER A 145 13.96 1.48 9.68
CA SER A 145 15.35 1.82 9.95
C SER A 145 15.85 1.14 11.22
N ILE A 146 17.02 0.52 11.14
CA ILE A 146 17.72 -0.04 12.30
C ILE A 146 19.11 0.57 12.47
N GLU A 147 19.50 0.80 13.72
CA GLU A 147 20.84 1.27 14.05
C GLU A 147 21.83 0.10 14.01
N VAL A 148 22.94 0.29 13.31
CA VAL A 148 24.00 -0.72 13.17
C VAL A 148 25.36 -0.06 13.36
N PRO A 149 26.25 -0.62 14.22
CA PRO A 149 27.63 -0.17 14.28
C PRO A 149 28.40 -0.70 13.06
N VAL A 150 29.07 0.21 12.36
CA VAL A 150 29.91 -0.09 11.18
C VAL A 150 31.32 0.36 11.46
N VAL A 151 32.32 -0.48 11.14
CA VAL A 151 33.73 -0.13 11.27
C VAL A 151 34.27 0.35 9.94
N ILE A 152 34.68 1.62 9.89
CA ILE A 152 35.27 2.29 8.72
C ILE A 152 36.64 2.81 9.12
N ASP A 153 37.70 2.42 8.43
CA ASP A 153 39.08 2.83 8.70
C ASP A 153 39.48 2.67 10.18
N GLY A 154 39.03 1.60 10.82
CA GLY A 154 39.32 1.28 12.23
C GLY A 154 38.52 2.10 13.24
N LYS A 155 37.59 2.93 12.82
CA LYS A 155 36.65 3.68 13.68
C LYS A 155 35.25 3.09 13.59
N THR A 156 34.59 2.97 14.75
CA THR A 156 33.18 2.55 14.80
C THR A 156 32.27 3.76 14.62
N GLU A 157 31.41 3.71 13.63
CA GLU A 157 30.37 4.72 13.35
C GLU A 157 28.99 4.08 13.50
N GLN A 158 27.99 4.88 13.94
CA GLN A 158 26.61 4.47 13.96
C GLN A 158 25.95 4.81 12.61
N TRP A 159 25.38 3.79 11.98
CA TRP A 159 24.68 3.88 10.72
C TRP A 159 23.23 3.47 10.85
N LEU A 160 22.40 3.98 9.99
CA LEU A 160 21.03 3.50 9.76
C LEU A 160 21.03 2.60 8.53
N VAL A 161 20.58 1.36 8.70
CA VAL A 161 20.25 0.47 7.59
C VAL A 161 18.73 0.55 7.41
N GLN A 162 18.30 0.91 6.22
CA GLN A 162 16.90 1.14 5.89
C GLN A 162 16.38 0.07 4.93
N PHE A 163 15.22 -0.47 5.23
CA PHE A 163 14.49 -1.39 4.38
C PHE A 163 13.14 -0.79 4.01
N LYS A 164 12.84 -0.80 2.72
CA LYS A 164 11.53 -0.42 2.19
C LYS A 164 11.06 -1.46 1.19
N ASN A 165 9.80 -1.82 1.27
CA ASN A 165 9.10 -2.54 0.21
C ASN A 165 7.88 -1.76 -0.24
N GLU A 166 7.55 -1.91 -1.50
CA GLU A 166 6.40 -1.29 -2.15
C GLU A 166 5.68 -2.32 -3.00
N THR A 167 4.35 -2.26 -3.03
CA THR A 167 3.53 -3.09 -3.91
C THR A 167 2.82 -2.20 -4.93
N HIS A 168 2.86 -2.59 -6.20
CA HIS A 168 2.23 -1.83 -7.28
C HIS A 168 1.50 -2.78 -8.23
N ASN A 169 0.52 -3.50 -7.69
CA ASN A 169 -0.13 -4.64 -8.34
C ASN A 169 -1.00 -4.23 -9.52
N HIS A 170 -2.07 -3.50 -9.25
CA HIS A 170 -3.06 -3.11 -10.24
C HIS A 170 -2.51 -2.21 -11.35
N PRO A 171 -1.73 -1.17 -11.06
CA PRO A 171 -1.12 -0.35 -12.12
C PRO A 171 -0.21 -1.16 -13.05
N THR A 172 0.51 -2.16 -12.52
CA THR A 172 1.36 -3.03 -13.34
C THR A 172 0.55 -3.95 -14.26
N GLU A 173 -0.68 -4.32 -13.89
CA GLU A 173 -1.58 -5.06 -14.78
C GLU A 173 -2.07 -4.23 -15.97
N ILE A 174 -2.29 -2.92 -15.74
CA ILE A 174 -2.85 -2.02 -16.76
C ILE A 174 -1.74 -1.48 -17.67
N GLU A 175 -0.66 -1.01 -17.09
CA GLU A 175 0.52 -0.46 -17.76
C GLU A 175 1.78 -1.09 -17.16
N PRO A 176 2.21 -2.25 -17.68
CA PRO A 176 3.22 -3.08 -17.03
C PRO A 176 4.57 -2.40 -16.86
N PHE A 177 5.02 -1.62 -17.84
CA PHE A 177 6.33 -0.96 -17.80
C PHE A 177 6.37 0.14 -16.73
N GLY A 178 5.46 1.11 -16.80
CA GLY A 178 5.41 2.23 -15.85
C GLY A 178 4.97 1.79 -14.46
N GLY A 179 4.05 0.80 -14.37
CA GLY A 179 3.61 0.24 -13.11
C GLY A 179 4.76 -0.40 -12.32
N ALA A 180 5.55 -1.25 -12.94
CA ALA A 180 6.70 -1.88 -12.30
C ALA A 180 7.86 -0.89 -12.06
N ALA A 181 8.09 0.05 -12.97
CA ALA A 181 9.07 1.12 -12.76
C ALA A 181 8.69 1.98 -11.55
N THR A 182 7.43 2.35 -11.40
CA THR A 182 6.92 3.12 -10.25
C THR A 182 7.02 2.33 -8.95
N CYS A 183 6.79 1.01 -8.99
CA CYS A 183 6.98 0.11 -7.84
C CYS A 183 8.39 0.25 -7.27
N LEU A 184 9.42 0.04 -8.09
CA LEU A 184 10.81 0.22 -7.68
C LEU A 184 11.11 1.67 -7.29
N GLY A 185 10.62 2.63 -8.07
CA GLY A 185 10.82 4.05 -7.82
C GLY A 185 10.27 4.52 -6.47
N GLY A 186 9.10 4.05 -6.07
CA GLY A 186 8.52 4.29 -4.74
C GLY A 186 9.38 3.71 -3.63
N ALA A 187 9.78 2.44 -3.78
CA ALA A 187 10.66 1.79 -2.82
C ALA A 187 12.00 2.52 -2.63
N ILE A 188 12.57 3.09 -3.70
CA ILE A 188 13.84 3.82 -3.66
C ILE A 188 13.68 5.22 -3.04
N ARG A 189 12.63 5.95 -3.43
CA ARG A 189 12.43 7.34 -3.00
C ARG A 189 12.27 7.49 -1.50
N ASP A 190 11.66 6.52 -0.82
CA ASP A 190 11.40 6.59 0.60
C ASP A 190 12.69 6.58 1.44
N PRO A 191 13.64 5.63 1.28
CA PRO A 191 14.94 5.73 1.94
C PRO A 191 15.76 6.95 1.51
N LEU A 192 15.66 7.37 0.23
CA LEU A 192 16.32 8.59 -0.25
C LEU A 192 15.81 9.86 0.46
N SER A 193 14.52 9.93 0.79
CA SER A 193 13.96 11.04 1.57
C SER A 193 14.59 11.11 2.97
N GLY A 194 14.94 9.95 3.55
CA GLY A 194 15.74 9.83 4.77
C GLY A 194 17.27 9.95 4.55
N ARG A 195 17.69 10.40 3.37
CA ARG A 195 19.12 10.57 2.96
C ARG A 195 19.94 9.27 2.95
N ALA A 196 19.30 8.13 2.88
CA ALA A 196 20.00 6.85 2.73
C ALA A 196 20.41 6.64 1.26
N TYR A 197 21.62 6.16 1.07
CA TYR A 197 22.04 5.64 -0.23
C TYR A 197 21.47 4.24 -0.41
N VAL A 198 20.62 4.06 -1.43
CA VAL A 198 20.04 2.77 -1.78
C VAL A 198 21.04 2.00 -2.66
N TYR A 199 21.46 0.85 -2.21
CA TYR A 199 22.51 0.08 -2.88
C TYR A 199 22.07 -1.33 -3.33
N GLN A 200 20.91 -1.80 -2.91
CA GLN A 200 20.41 -3.13 -3.23
C GLN A 200 18.91 -3.07 -3.52
N ALA A 201 18.48 -3.61 -4.66
CA ALA A 201 17.09 -3.86 -4.97
C ALA A 201 16.78 -5.35 -5.03
N MET A 202 15.53 -5.69 -4.75
CA MET A 202 14.97 -7.03 -4.83
C MET A 202 13.58 -6.94 -5.47
N ARG A 203 13.18 -7.99 -6.20
CA ARG A 203 11.88 -8.07 -6.84
C ARG A 203 11.21 -9.39 -6.54
N VAL A 204 9.94 -9.35 -6.13
CA VAL A 204 9.11 -10.54 -5.96
C VAL A 204 7.82 -10.34 -6.73
N THR A 205 7.44 -11.29 -7.57
CA THR A 205 6.21 -11.23 -8.36
C THR A 205 5.39 -12.50 -8.24
N GLY A 206 4.07 -12.34 -8.36
CA GLY A 206 3.13 -13.41 -8.63
C GLY A 206 2.34 -13.06 -9.89
N SER A 207 2.34 -13.94 -10.89
CA SER A 207 1.61 -13.73 -12.14
C SER A 207 1.00 -15.01 -12.66
N GLY A 208 0.05 -14.91 -13.60
CA GLY A 208 -0.36 -16.05 -14.40
C GLY A 208 0.77 -16.55 -15.29
N ASP A 209 0.61 -17.75 -15.83
CA ASP A 209 1.59 -18.35 -16.74
C ASP A 209 1.81 -17.46 -17.99
N PRO A 210 3.03 -16.93 -18.22
CA PRO A 210 3.33 -16.09 -19.37
C PRO A 210 3.23 -16.82 -20.71
N THR A 211 3.20 -18.14 -20.72
CA THR A 211 3.01 -18.95 -21.93
C THR A 211 1.54 -19.16 -22.32
N THR A 212 0.61 -18.63 -21.50
CA THR A 212 -0.84 -18.69 -21.78
C THR A 212 -1.15 -18.12 -23.16
N PRO A 213 -1.84 -18.87 -24.06
CA PRO A 213 -2.23 -18.39 -25.37
C PRO A 213 -3.11 -17.14 -25.30
N PHE A 214 -2.97 -16.26 -26.30
CA PHE A 214 -3.71 -15.00 -26.37
C PHE A 214 -5.23 -15.20 -26.25
N GLU A 215 -5.77 -16.24 -26.85
CA GLU A 215 -7.20 -16.57 -26.88
C GLU A 215 -7.76 -16.92 -25.50
N LYS A 216 -6.89 -17.21 -24.54
CA LYS A 216 -7.26 -17.47 -23.12
C LYS A 216 -7.13 -16.23 -22.25
N THR A 217 -6.78 -15.09 -22.82
CA THR A 217 -6.73 -13.83 -22.08
C THR A 217 -8.14 -13.43 -21.63
N LEU A 218 -8.28 -13.06 -20.36
CA LEU A 218 -9.54 -12.56 -19.83
C LEU A 218 -9.93 -11.24 -20.52
N ASP A 219 -11.24 -11.02 -20.68
CA ASP A 219 -11.77 -9.78 -21.23
C ASP A 219 -11.25 -8.56 -20.46
N ALA A 220 -10.91 -7.51 -21.20
CA ALA A 220 -10.34 -6.27 -20.68
C ALA A 220 -9.00 -6.41 -19.93
N LYS A 221 -8.29 -7.53 -20.06
CA LYS A 221 -6.95 -7.75 -19.52
C LYS A 221 -5.90 -7.79 -20.63
N LEU A 222 -4.66 -7.48 -20.28
CA LEU A 222 -3.51 -7.71 -21.15
C LEU A 222 -3.10 -9.20 -21.09
N PRO A 223 -2.52 -9.76 -22.17
CA PRO A 223 -1.92 -11.10 -22.14
C PRO A 223 -0.84 -11.23 -21.06
N GLN A 224 -0.77 -12.37 -20.38
CA GLN A 224 0.20 -12.61 -19.30
C GLN A 224 1.65 -12.43 -19.76
N SER A 225 1.97 -12.82 -20.99
CA SER A 225 3.29 -12.61 -21.60
C SER A 225 3.65 -11.11 -21.69
N LYS A 226 2.69 -10.27 -22.10
CA LYS A 226 2.90 -8.82 -22.22
C LYS A 226 3.08 -8.16 -20.85
N ILE A 227 2.27 -8.57 -19.87
CA ILE A 227 2.38 -8.06 -18.50
C ILE A 227 3.75 -8.43 -17.92
N THR A 228 4.14 -9.69 -18.00
CA THR A 228 5.39 -10.17 -17.38
C THR A 228 6.63 -9.54 -18.03
N THR A 229 6.71 -9.49 -19.34
CA THR A 229 7.86 -8.90 -20.06
C THR A 229 7.94 -7.39 -19.88
N GLY A 230 6.79 -6.70 -19.97
CA GLY A 230 6.71 -5.25 -19.75
C GLY A 230 7.10 -4.85 -18.33
N ALA A 231 6.61 -5.59 -17.33
CA ALA A 231 6.94 -5.36 -15.93
C ALA A 231 8.43 -5.58 -15.64
N ALA A 232 9.02 -6.65 -16.15
CA ALA A 232 10.45 -6.91 -16.01
C ALA A 232 11.30 -5.79 -16.65
N ALA A 233 10.92 -5.33 -17.84
CA ALA A 233 11.60 -4.23 -18.52
C ALA A 233 11.48 -2.91 -17.77
N GLY A 234 10.30 -2.57 -17.23
CA GLY A 234 10.07 -1.35 -16.46
C GLY A 234 10.85 -1.32 -15.16
N TYR A 235 10.83 -2.41 -14.40
CA TYR A 235 11.58 -2.55 -13.17
C TYR A 235 13.10 -2.38 -13.42
N SER A 236 13.63 -3.11 -14.41
CA SER A 236 15.04 -3.02 -14.81
C SER A 236 15.41 -1.61 -15.28
N SER A 237 14.56 -0.97 -16.07
CA SER A 237 14.82 0.38 -16.60
C SER A 237 15.02 1.40 -15.47
N TYR A 238 14.18 1.40 -14.46
CA TYR A 238 14.32 2.36 -13.35
C TYR A 238 15.64 2.16 -12.58
N GLY A 239 15.96 0.92 -12.22
CA GLY A 239 17.21 0.60 -11.53
C GLY A 239 18.45 0.98 -12.36
N ASN A 240 18.46 0.65 -13.64
CA ASN A 240 19.58 0.95 -14.52
C ASN A 240 19.85 2.45 -14.69
N GLN A 241 18.81 3.29 -14.69
CA GLN A 241 18.96 4.75 -14.81
C GLN A 241 19.69 5.37 -13.63
N ILE A 242 19.63 4.78 -12.46
CA ILE A 242 20.28 5.27 -11.24
C ILE A 242 21.46 4.39 -10.80
N GLY A 243 21.82 3.39 -11.58
CA GLY A 243 22.94 2.48 -11.28
C GLY A 243 22.69 1.50 -10.14
N LEU A 244 21.41 1.19 -9.85
CA LEU A 244 21.02 0.26 -8.79
C LEU A 244 20.83 -1.15 -9.35
N ALA A 245 21.59 -2.12 -8.83
CA ALA A 245 21.45 -3.53 -9.18
C ALA A 245 20.25 -4.18 -8.46
N THR A 246 19.49 -4.99 -9.19
CA THR A 246 18.49 -5.91 -8.62
C THR A 246 19.19 -7.24 -8.30
N GLY A 247 19.57 -7.42 -7.04
CA GLY A 247 20.38 -8.58 -6.62
C GLY A 247 19.60 -9.87 -6.41
N GLN A 248 18.26 -9.77 -6.31
CA GLN A 248 17.38 -10.93 -6.21
C GLN A 248 16.09 -10.69 -6.98
N VAL A 249 15.70 -11.67 -7.80
CA VAL A 249 14.41 -11.73 -8.47
C VAL A 249 13.78 -13.08 -8.21
N THR A 250 12.55 -13.08 -7.70
CA THR A 250 11.74 -14.28 -7.51
C THR A 250 10.40 -14.08 -8.21
N GLU A 251 10.10 -14.91 -9.18
CA GLU A 251 8.83 -14.86 -9.91
C GLU A 251 8.09 -16.18 -9.72
N LEU A 252 6.85 -16.09 -9.23
CA LEU A 252 5.93 -17.21 -9.06
C LEU A 252 4.83 -17.15 -10.12
N TYR A 253 4.53 -18.27 -10.71
CA TYR A 253 3.49 -18.41 -11.72
C TYR A 253 2.38 -19.32 -11.19
N ASP A 254 1.17 -18.80 -11.06
CA ASP A 254 0.00 -19.53 -10.56
C ASP A 254 -1.28 -18.89 -11.11
N GLU A 255 -2.31 -19.68 -11.36
CA GLU A 255 -3.61 -19.21 -11.83
C GLU A 255 -4.26 -18.19 -10.89
N GLY A 256 -4.02 -18.27 -9.58
CA GLY A 256 -4.53 -17.33 -8.61
C GLY A 256 -4.10 -15.90 -8.85
N TYR A 257 -3.00 -15.68 -9.59
CA TYR A 257 -2.51 -14.34 -9.93
C TYR A 257 -3.03 -13.80 -11.27
N VAL A 258 -3.84 -14.55 -12.01
CA VAL A 258 -4.44 -14.07 -13.26
C VAL A 258 -5.43 -12.93 -13.01
N ALA A 259 -6.26 -13.08 -11.96
CA ALA A 259 -7.22 -12.03 -11.57
C ALA A 259 -6.53 -10.80 -10.98
N LYS A 260 -5.46 -11.01 -10.21
CA LYS A 260 -4.71 -9.95 -9.51
C LYS A 260 -3.23 -10.32 -9.44
N ARG A 261 -2.43 -9.64 -10.26
CA ARG A 261 -0.98 -9.73 -10.21
C ARG A 261 -0.43 -9.21 -8.88
N MET A 262 0.65 -9.80 -8.41
CA MET A 262 1.47 -9.28 -7.34
C MET A 262 2.79 -8.74 -7.93
N GLU A 263 3.08 -7.47 -7.70
CA GLU A 263 4.34 -6.82 -8.05
C GLU A 263 4.90 -6.14 -6.82
N ILE A 264 6.01 -6.67 -6.29
CA ILE A 264 6.67 -6.18 -5.09
C ILE A 264 8.09 -5.75 -5.44
N GLY A 265 8.40 -4.48 -5.15
CA GLY A 265 9.75 -3.97 -5.13
C GLY A 265 10.23 -3.80 -3.68
N ALA A 266 11.45 -4.20 -3.40
CA ALA A 266 12.07 -3.96 -2.11
C ALA A 266 13.49 -3.45 -2.28
N VAL A 267 13.95 -2.64 -1.35
CA VAL A 267 15.30 -2.07 -1.38
C VAL A 267 15.93 -2.04 0.01
N ILE A 268 17.26 -2.03 0.01
CA ILE A 268 18.07 -1.75 1.19
C ILE A 268 18.89 -0.50 0.91
N GLY A 269 18.85 0.45 1.83
CA GLY A 269 19.66 1.65 1.83
C GLY A 269 20.42 1.81 3.14
N ALA A 270 21.41 2.67 3.17
CA ALA A 270 22.15 2.99 4.37
C ALA A 270 22.62 4.45 4.38
N SER A 271 22.74 5.02 5.56
CA SER A 271 23.34 6.34 5.79
C SER A 271 24.02 6.42 7.17
N PRO A 272 25.04 7.25 7.35
CA PRO A 272 25.49 7.59 8.69
C PRO A 272 24.34 8.21 9.50
N LYS A 273 24.14 7.76 10.74
CA LYS A 273 23.04 8.25 11.60
C LYS A 273 23.06 9.77 11.75
N ALA A 274 24.24 10.36 11.84
CA ALA A 274 24.41 11.82 11.97
C ALA A 274 23.86 12.60 10.76
N VAL A 275 23.86 12.01 9.56
CA VAL A 275 23.38 12.68 8.34
C VAL A 275 21.86 12.70 8.27
N SER A 276 21.20 11.67 8.76
CA SER A 276 19.73 11.56 8.74
C SER A 276 19.02 12.66 9.54
N TYR A 277 19.66 13.18 10.58
CA TYR A 277 19.06 14.18 11.48
C TYR A 277 19.49 15.63 11.22
N THR A 278 20.32 15.89 10.22
CA THR A 278 20.88 17.26 10.00
C THR A 278 19.84 18.29 9.58
N HIS A 279 18.67 17.91 9.07
CA HIS A 279 17.62 18.84 8.67
C HIS A 279 16.66 19.22 9.80
N LEU A 280 16.64 18.49 10.90
CA LEU A 280 15.80 18.77 12.06
C LEU A 280 16.33 19.91 12.96
N ARG A 281 17.49 20.48 12.61
CA ARG A 281 18.18 21.53 13.36
C ARG A 281 18.35 22.85 12.61
N ALA A 282 17.66 23.02 11.48
CA ALA A 282 17.68 24.26 10.72
C ALA A 282 16.52 25.19 11.05
#